data_5463ab7e6aaf7041cc1d3c5394c1551c
#
_entry.id   5463ab7e6aaf7041cc1d3c5394c1551c
#
_cell.length_a   1.000
_cell.length_b   1.000
_cell.length_c   1.000
_cell.angle_alpha   90.00
_cell.angle_beta   90.00
_cell.angle_gamma   90.00
#
_symmetry.space_group_name_H-M   'P 1'
#
loop_
_entity.id
_entity.type
_entity.pdbx_description
1 polymer ?
#
loop_
_entity_poly.entity_id
_entity_poly.type
_entity_poly.pdbx_seq_one_letter_code
_entity_poly.pdbx_strand_id
1 'polypeptide(L)'
;MSGKAQMEAPRLWLVLSRCHRALNHIAERSIEQAGLGLTDFAALEALLHKGPLTITEIQGKVPLALGSMTAAVDRLEKKGLIIRTAAPGDRRAKVLKLTPEGTRIVEKAFSRHAAELESAMAVLNQSEKRHLHGLLKKVGLFAAGAVRAQPKEVSSDTGSQK
;
A
#
# COMPACT_ATOMS: atom_id res chain seq x y z
N MET A 1 30.29 -16.95 -29.98
CA MET A 1 29.65 -15.65 -29.72
C MET A 1 28.35 -15.92 -28.93
N SER A 2 28.42 -15.82 -27.62
CA SER A 2 27.28 -16.13 -26.74
C SER A 2 26.32 -14.94 -26.73
N GLY A 3 25.24 -15.03 -27.51
CA GLY A 3 24.16 -14.04 -27.49
C GLY A 3 23.54 -14.03 -26.10
N LYS A 4 23.79 -12.98 -25.32
CA LYS A 4 23.00 -12.70 -24.09
C LYS A 4 21.54 -12.68 -24.51
N ALA A 5 20.77 -13.70 -24.13
CA ALA A 5 19.35 -13.74 -24.38
C ALA A 5 18.76 -12.43 -23.85
N GLN A 6 18.17 -11.64 -24.75
CA GLN A 6 17.53 -10.37 -24.39
C GLN A 6 16.41 -10.66 -23.39
N MET A 7 16.46 -9.99 -22.23
CA MET A 7 15.43 -10.15 -21.20
C MET A 7 14.12 -9.54 -21.71
N GLU A 8 13.13 -10.39 -21.98
CA GLU A 8 11.82 -9.95 -22.47
C GLU A 8 10.94 -9.45 -21.32
N ALA A 9 10.16 -8.42 -21.55
CA ALA A 9 9.26 -7.82 -20.56
C ALA A 9 8.29 -8.83 -19.91
N PRO A 10 7.68 -9.81 -20.64
CA PRO A 10 6.84 -10.83 -20.01
C PRO A 10 7.57 -11.70 -18.97
N ARG A 11 8.84 -12.04 -19.22
CA ARG A 11 9.65 -12.81 -18.26
C ARG A 11 9.94 -11.99 -17.01
N LEU A 12 10.29 -10.72 -17.18
CA LEU A 12 10.52 -9.80 -16.06
C LEU A 12 9.24 -9.61 -15.23
N TRP A 13 8.10 -9.43 -15.89
CA TRP A 13 6.79 -9.37 -15.24
C TRP A 13 6.49 -10.61 -14.41
N LEU A 14 6.76 -11.80 -14.93
CA LEU A 14 6.53 -13.05 -14.22
C LEU A 14 7.37 -13.15 -12.93
N VAL A 15 8.66 -12.78 -13.01
CA VAL A 15 9.55 -12.76 -11.84
C VAL A 15 9.06 -11.75 -10.81
N LEU A 16 8.72 -10.54 -11.24
CA LEU A 16 8.20 -9.48 -10.37
C LEU A 16 6.91 -9.91 -9.65
N SER A 17 5.99 -10.53 -10.39
CA SER A 17 4.71 -11.01 -9.83
C SER A 17 4.89 -12.13 -8.80
N ARG A 18 5.84 -13.06 -9.05
CA ARG A 18 6.17 -14.10 -8.09
C ARG A 18 6.84 -13.56 -6.84
N CYS A 19 7.80 -12.64 -7.01
CA CYS A 19 8.47 -11.96 -5.92
C CYS A 19 7.47 -11.17 -5.06
N HIS A 20 6.61 -10.36 -5.68
CA HIS A 20 5.56 -9.62 -4.99
C HIS A 20 4.65 -10.55 -4.17
N ARG A 21 4.18 -11.66 -4.74
CA ARG A 21 3.34 -12.64 -4.02
C ARG A 21 4.03 -13.19 -2.79
N ALA A 22 5.30 -13.59 -2.91
CA ALA A 22 6.06 -14.14 -1.79
C ALA A 22 6.25 -13.12 -0.66
N LEU A 23 6.64 -11.87 -1.00
CA LEU A 23 6.81 -10.80 -0.04
C LEU A 23 5.49 -10.36 0.59
N ASN A 24 4.40 -10.32 -0.19
CA ASN A 24 3.08 -9.98 0.31
C ASN A 24 2.60 -11.00 1.37
N HIS A 25 2.84 -12.29 1.16
CA HIS A 25 2.53 -13.33 2.16
C HIS A 25 3.30 -13.14 3.48
N ILE A 26 4.58 -12.76 3.41
CA ILE A 26 5.37 -12.43 4.61
C ILE A 26 4.81 -11.20 5.30
N ALA A 27 4.48 -10.15 4.53
CA ALA A 27 3.91 -8.91 5.01
C ALA A 27 2.57 -9.14 5.74
N GLU A 28 1.65 -9.85 5.11
CA GLU A 28 0.33 -10.18 5.68
C GLU A 28 0.47 -10.95 7.00
N ARG A 29 1.28 -12.01 7.02
CA ARG A 29 1.53 -12.81 8.23
C ARG A 29 2.08 -11.98 9.38
N SER A 30 3.02 -11.07 9.12
CA SER A 30 3.62 -10.21 10.15
C SER A 30 2.60 -9.25 10.76
N ILE A 31 1.66 -8.76 9.95
CA ILE A 31 0.59 -7.85 10.35
C ILE A 31 -0.49 -8.60 11.13
N GLU A 32 -0.92 -9.77 10.67
CA GLU A 32 -1.89 -10.63 11.36
C GLU A 32 -1.42 -11.03 12.75
N GLN A 33 -0.14 -11.31 12.92
CA GLN A 33 0.46 -11.61 14.23
C GLN A 33 0.44 -10.43 15.20
N ALA A 34 0.24 -9.21 14.70
CA ALA A 34 -0.02 -8.02 15.51
C ALA A 34 -1.51 -7.81 15.84
N GLY A 35 -2.39 -8.71 15.38
CA GLY A 35 -3.85 -8.62 15.58
C GLY A 35 -4.52 -7.58 14.67
N LEU A 36 -3.86 -7.18 13.59
CA LEU A 36 -4.35 -6.18 12.63
C LEU A 36 -4.68 -6.83 11.29
N GLY A 37 -5.72 -6.33 10.62
CA GLY A 37 -5.92 -6.59 9.19
C GLY A 37 -5.02 -5.68 8.34
N LEU A 38 -4.75 -6.09 7.11
CA LEU A 38 -3.85 -5.36 6.21
C LEU A 38 -4.30 -3.91 5.97
N THR A 39 -5.61 -3.68 5.76
CA THR A 39 -6.18 -2.33 5.57
C THR A 39 -6.10 -1.50 6.85
N ASP A 40 -6.32 -2.11 8.01
CA ASP A 40 -6.22 -1.46 9.32
C ASP A 40 -4.77 -1.02 9.57
N PHE A 41 -3.80 -1.90 9.33
CA PHE A 41 -2.38 -1.60 9.45
C PHE A 41 -1.96 -0.48 8.51
N ALA A 42 -2.35 -0.53 7.22
CA ALA A 42 -2.01 0.49 6.24
C ALA A 42 -2.55 1.89 6.62
N ALA A 43 -3.76 1.95 7.20
CA ALA A 43 -4.32 3.20 7.70
C ALA A 43 -3.51 3.75 8.90
N LEU A 44 -3.19 2.90 9.87
CA LEU A 44 -2.40 3.28 11.04
C LEU A 44 -0.97 3.70 10.66
N GLU A 45 -0.33 2.96 9.75
CA GLU A 45 1.01 3.26 9.24
C GLU A 45 1.05 4.62 8.50
N ALA A 46 0.04 4.91 7.67
CA ALA A 46 -0.07 6.21 7.00
C ALA A 46 -0.15 7.34 8.03
N LEU A 47 -0.95 7.18 9.09
CA LEU A 47 -1.08 8.15 10.17
C LEU A 47 0.21 8.26 11.02
N LEU A 48 0.93 7.17 11.23
CA LEU A 48 2.20 7.16 11.95
C LEU A 48 3.26 8.00 11.24
N HIS A 49 3.40 7.83 9.92
CA HIS A 49 4.47 8.47 9.15
C HIS A 49 4.13 9.85 8.59
N LYS A 50 2.84 10.18 8.46
CA LYS A 50 2.40 11.44 7.84
C LYS A 50 1.63 12.36 8.79
N GLY A 51 1.34 11.88 10.01
CA GLY A 51 0.50 12.61 10.95
C GLY A 51 -0.99 12.57 10.58
N PRO A 52 -1.79 13.55 11.02
CA PRO A 52 -3.21 13.59 10.76
C PRO A 52 -3.55 13.65 9.28
N LEU A 53 -4.47 12.79 8.82
CA LEU A 53 -4.91 12.68 7.42
C LEU A 53 -6.44 12.52 7.35
N THR A 54 -7.03 12.96 6.26
CA THR A 54 -8.40 12.60 5.87
C THR A 54 -8.45 11.16 5.32
N ILE A 55 -9.64 10.56 5.28
CA ILE A 55 -9.83 9.23 4.65
C ILE A 55 -9.36 9.24 3.19
N THR A 56 -9.68 10.30 2.45
CA THR A 56 -9.29 10.43 1.03
C THR A 56 -7.77 10.49 0.86
N GLU A 57 -7.06 11.21 1.75
CA GLU A 57 -5.60 11.27 1.71
C GLU A 57 -4.95 9.92 2.05
N ILE A 58 -5.53 9.16 2.99
CA ILE A 58 -5.06 7.80 3.29
C ILE A 58 -5.28 6.90 2.07
N GLN A 59 -6.47 6.92 1.47
CA GLN A 59 -6.78 6.14 0.26
C GLN A 59 -5.81 6.43 -0.89
N GLY A 60 -5.40 7.68 -1.06
CA GLY A 60 -4.40 8.06 -2.08
C GLY A 60 -2.97 7.56 -1.81
N LYS A 61 -2.67 7.11 -0.59
CA LYS A 61 -1.34 6.66 -0.16
C LYS A 61 -1.21 5.14 -0.05
N VAL A 62 -2.32 4.41 0.03
CA VAL A 62 -2.33 2.95 0.15
C VAL A 62 -2.72 2.29 -1.17
N PRO A 63 -2.24 1.07 -1.46
CA PRO A 63 -2.61 0.35 -2.68
C PRO A 63 -4.13 0.14 -2.77
N LEU A 64 -4.71 0.36 -3.96
CA LEU A 64 -6.15 0.25 -4.22
C LEU A 64 -6.74 -1.16 -4.00
N ALA A 65 -5.91 -2.19 -3.94
CA ALA A 65 -6.33 -3.58 -3.72
C ALA A 65 -6.68 -3.92 -2.26
N LEU A 66 -6.47 -2.99 -1.32
CA LEU A 66 -6.87 -3.16 0.06
C LEU A 66 -8.38 -2.89 0.22
N GLY A 67 -9.05 -3.65 1.10
CA GLY A 67 -10.49 -3.54 1.33
C GLY A 67 -10.98 -2.12 1.70
N SER A 68 -12.25 -1.98 2.06
CA SER A 68 -12.85 -0.67 2.34
C SER A 68 -12.11 0.11 3.44
N MET A 69 -11.50 1.22 3.07
CA MET A 69 -10.80 2.13 4.00
C MET A 69 -11.77 2.74 5.02
N THR A 70 -12.99 3.07 4.60
CA THR A 70 -14.01 3.58 5.51
C THR A 70 -14.34 2.57 6.60
N ALA A 71 -14.57 1.31 6.23
CA ALA A 71 -14.82 0.25 7.22
C ALA A 71 -13.61 -0.01 8.14
N ALA A 72 -12.38 0.11 7.62
CA ALA A 72 -11.17 0.01 8.44
C ALA A 72 -11.10 1.14 9.47
N VAL A 73 -11.34 2.38 9.05
CA VAL A 73 -11.37 3.56 9.92
C VAL A 73 -12.43 3.41 11.01
N ASP A 74 -13.64 2.95 10.68
CA ASP A 74 -14.72 2.74 11.67
C ASP A 74 -14.33 1.66 12.72
N ARG A 75 -13.68 0.57 12.27
CA ARG A 75 -13.17 -0.47 13.19
C ARG A 75 -12.07 0.07 14.11
N LEU A 76 -11.14 0.86 13.56
CA LEU A 76 -10.02 1.42 14.32
C LEU A 76 -10.49 2.44 15.35
N GLU A 77 -11.47 3.27 14.99
CA GLU A 77 -12.11 4.22 15.92
C GLU A 77 -12.84 3.48 17.03
N LYS A 78 -13.64 2.45 16.70
CA LYS A 78 -14.32 1.59 17.69
C LYS A 78 -13.36 0.89 18.62
N LYS A 79 -12.17 0.52 18.14
CA LYS A 79 -11.08 -0.05 18.97
C LYS A 79 -10.32 1.01 19.78
N GLY A 80 -10.63 2.31 19.65
CA GLY A 80 -9.94 3.40 20.32
C GLY A 80 -8.51 3.65 19.84
N LEU A 81 -8.15 3.19 18.64
CA LEU A 81 -6.80 3.34 18.09
C LEU A 81 -6.62 4.65 17.30
N ILE A 82 -7.72 5.22 16.82
CA ILE A 82 -7.77 6.51 16.16
C ILE A 82 -8.94 7.34 16.69
N ILE A 83 -8.87 8.65 16.46
CA ILE A 83 -9.98 9.59 16.70
C ILE A 83 -10.20 10.44 15.45
N ARG A 84 -11.46 10.87 15.24
CA ARG A 84 -11.82 11.87 14.24
C ARG A 84 -11.89 13.25 14.89
N THR A 85 -11.17 14.22 14.33
CA THR A 85 -11.18 15.61 14.75
C THR A 85 -11.54 16.52 13.57
N ALA A 86 -12.01 17.74 13.84
CA ALA A 86 -12.16 18.73 12.79
C ALA A 86 -10.79 19.10 12.20
N ALA A 87 -10.71 19.30 10.88
CA ALA A 87 -9.51 19.81 10.26
C ALA A 87 -9.22 21.26 10.68
N PRO A 88 -7.96 21.66 10.83
CA PRO A 88 -7.62 23.05 11.05
C PRO A 88 -8.17 23.94 9.92
N GLY A 89 -9.00 24.92 10.25
CA GLY A 89 -9.57 25.84 9.27
C GLY A 89 -10.85 25.37 8.55
N ASP A 90 -11.22 24.09 8.63
CA ASP A 90 -12.48 23.58 8.08
C ASP A 90 -13.15 22.60 9.03
N ARG A 91 -14.23 23.08 9.70
CA ARG A 91 -15.03 22.26 10.64
C ARG A 91 -15.80 21.12 9.97
N ARG A 92 -16.00 21.16 8.64
CA ARG A 92 -16.72 20.14 7.89
C ARG A 92 -15.78 18.98 7.51
N ALA A 93 -14.51 19.26 7.30
CA ALA A 93 -13.52 18.23 7.03
C ALA A 93 -13.12 17.50 8.32
N LYS A 94 -13.12 16.18 8.27
CA LYS A 94 -12.66 15.33 9.38
C LYS A 94 -11.29 14.76 9.07
N VAL A 95 -10.35 14.97 9.99
CA VAL A 95 -9.03 14.31 9.97
C VAL A 95 -8.96 13.23 11.03
N LEU A 96 -8.24 12.20 10.72
CA LEU A 96 -7.96 11.05 11.58
C LEU A 96 -6.63 11.28 12.27
N LYS A 97 -6.55 10.93 13.55
CA LYS A 97 -5.34 10.98 14.34
C LYS A 97 -5.17 9.69 15.12
N LEU A 98 -3.94 9.23 15.30
CA LEU A 98 -3.65 8.15 16.23
C LEU A 98 -3.96 8.60 17.67
N THR A 99 -4.49 7.68 18.46
CA THR A 99 -4.47 7.81 19.93
C THR A 99 -3.10 7.37 20.47
N PRO A 100 -2.75 7.64 21.74
CA PRO A 100 -1.54 7.10 22.34
C PRO A 100 -1.46 5.57 22.25
N GLU A 101 -2.59 4.88 22.42
CA GLU A 101 -2.66 3.42 22.28
C GLU A 101 -2.50 2.99 20.81
N GLY A 102 -3.12 3.71 19.87
CA GLY A 102 -2.93 3.49 18.42
C GLY A 102 -1.48 3.64 18.00
N THR A 103 -0.80 4.67 18.51
CA THR A 103 0.63 4.88 18.26
C THR A 103 1.45 3.71 18.78
N ARG A 104 1.26 3.30 20.03
CA ARG A 104 1.97 2.18 20.64
C ARG A 104 1.79 0.88 19.85
N ILE A 105 0.56 0.59 19.43
CA ILE A 105 0.24 -0.64 18.67
C ILE A 105 0.89 -0.61 17.29
N VAL A 106 0.74 0.50 16.55
CA VAL A 106 1.29 0.55 15.18
C VAL A 106 2.80 0.60 15.17
N GLU A 107 3.47 1.26 16.11
CA GLU A 107 4.94 1.27 16.22
C GLU A 107 5.48 -0.15 16.45
N LYS A 108 4.85 -0.91 17.37
CA LYS A 108 5.22 -2.31 17.60
C LYS A 108 4.99 -3.18 16.38
N ALA A 109 3.82 -3.03 15.72
CA ALA A 109 3.48 -3.78 14.51
C ALA A 109 4.43 -3.44 13.36
N PHE A 110 4.72 -2.15 13.16
CA PHE A 110 5.63 -1.67 12.12
C PHE A 110 7.06 -2.15 12.33
N SER A 111 7.60 -2.08 13.55
CA SER A 111 8.94 -2.57 13.85
C SER A 111 9.10 -4.05 13.50
N ARG A 112 8.10 -4.87 13.84
CA ARG A 112 8.10 -6.29 13.49
C ARG A 112 7.98 -6.50 11.99
N HIS A 113 7.03 -5.83 11.35
CA HIS A 113 6.82 -5.90 9.91
C HIS A 113 8.08 -5.52 9.12
N ALA A 114 8.74 -4.42 9.51
CA ALA A 114 10.00 -3.99 8.91
C ALA A 114 11.12 -5.03 9.07
N ALA A 115 11.24 -5.65 10.25
CA ALA A 115 12.23 -6.69 10.51
C ALA A 115 12.01 -7.95 9.65
N GLU A 116 10.76 -8.39 9.49
CA GLU A 116 10.40 -9.54 8.65
C GLU A 116 10.71 -9.27 7.17
N LEU A 117 10.39 -8.06 6.67
CA LEU A 117 10.72 -7.66 5.30
C LEU A 117 12.23 -7.52 5.10
N GLU A 118 12.95 -6.94 6.07
CA GLU A 118 14.41 -6.82 6.00
C GLU A 118 15.07 -8.20 5.95
N SER A 119 14.59 -9.15 6.77
CA SER A 119 15.02 -10.54 6.74
C SER A 119 14.77 -11.21 5.38
N ALA A 120 13.58 -11.00 4.81
CA ALA A 120 13.23 -11.55 3.50
C ALA A 120 14.09 -10.98 2.35
N MET A 121 14.61 -9.76 2.53
CA MET A 121 15.48 -9.09 1.56
C MET A 121 16.96 -9.13 1.93
N ALA A 122 17.36 -9.95 2.92
CA ALA A 122 18.76 -10.04 3.38
C ALA A 122 19.72 -10.63 2.33
N VAL A 123 19.19 -11.28 1.30
CA VAL A 123 19.97 -11.76 0.14
C VAL A 123 20.54 -10.62 -0.71
N LEU A 124 20.06 -9.40 -0.54
CA LEU A 124 20.50 -8.20 -1.24
C LEU A 124 21.34 -7.33 -0.30
N ASN A 125 22.50 -6.89 -0.78
CA ASN A 125 23.25 -5.84 -0.10
C ASN A 125 22.60 -4.46 -0.28
N GLN A 126 23.06 -3.45 0.45
CA GLN A 126 22.47 -2.11 0.44
C GLN A 126 22.53 -1.40 -0.94
N SER A 127 23.55 -1.69 -1.75
CA SER A 127 23.64 -1.13 -3.11
C SER A 127 22.58 -1.76 -4.03
N GLU A 128 22.41 -3.07 -3.95
CA GLU A 128 21.40 -3.83 -4.71
C GLU A 128 19.98 -3.42 -4.32
N LYS A 129 19.70 -3.23 -3.00
CA LYS A 129 18.40 -2.70 -2.53
C LYS A 129 18.11 -1.32 -3.11
N ARG A 130 19.09 -0.39 -3.09
CA ARG A 130 18.93 0.94 -3.70
C ARG A 130 18.70 0.88 -5.20
N HIS A 131 19.44 0.04 -5.90
CA HIS A 131 19.31 -0.13 -7.36
C HIS A 131 17.93 -0.69 -7.73
N LEU A 132 17.52 -1.78 -7.06
CA LEU A 132 16.20 -2.39 -7.24
C LEU A 132 15.07 -1.40 -6.96
N HIS A 133 15.15 -0.64 -5.86
CA HIS A 133 14.19 0.43 -5.55
C HIS A 133 14.07 1.45 -6.69
N GLY A 134 15.20 1.91 -7.24
CA GLY A 134 15.23 2.86 -8.36
C GLY A 134 14.56 2.31 -9.62
N LEU A 135 14.85 1.05 -9.97
CA LEU A 135 14.26 0.38 -11.14
C LEU A 135 12.76 0.18 -10.98
N LEU A 136 12.31 -0.33 -9.83
CA LEU A 136 10.88 -0.54 -9.55
C LEU A 136 10.12 0.79 -9.55
N LYS A 137 10.66 1.84 -8.93
CA LYS A 137 10.07 3.18 -8.95
C LYS A 137 9.92 3.72 -10.38
N LYS A 138 10.96 3.59 -11.21
CA LYS A 138 10.95 4.03 -12.62
C LYS A 138 9.84 3.33 -13.42
N VAL A 139 9.76 2.00 -13.32
CA VAL A 139 8.74 1.21 -14.01
C VAL A 139 7.34 1.53 -13.49
N GLY A 140 7.16 1.59 -12.17
CA GLY A 140 5.87 1.86 -11.55
C GLY A 140 5.30 3.24 -11.91
N LEU A 141 6.14 4.29 -11.90
CA LEU A 141 5.71 5.65 -12.28
C LEU A 141 5.32 5.73 -13.76
N PHE A 142 6.09 5.10 -14.64
CA PHE A 142 5.77 5.06 -16.08
C PHE A 142 4.46 4.32 -16.34
N ALA A 143 4.29 3.13 -15.76
CA ALA A 143 3.07 2.33 -15.91
C ALA A 143 1.82 3.05 -15.37
N ALA A 144 1.93 3.71 -14.21
CA ALA A 144 0.83 4.49 -13.64
C ALA A 144 0.43 5.67 -14.54
N GLY A 145 1.39 6.32 -15.21
CA GLY A 145 1.13 7.36 -16.19
C GLY A 145 0.40 6.83 -17.42
N ALA A 146 0.82 5.68 -17.94
CA ALA A 146 0.19 5.04 -19.10
C ALA A 146 -1.27 4.64 -18.82
N VAL A 147 -1.56 4.09 -17.63
CA VAL A 147 -2.94 3.74 -17.24
C VAL A 147 -3.85 4.97 -17.16
N ARG A 148 -3.34 6.11 -16.68
CA ARG A 148 -4.11 7.37 -16.61
C ARG A 148 -4.36 7.99 -17.98
N ALA A 149 -3.50 7.74 -18.95
CA ALA A 149 -3.60 8.28 -20.31
C ALA A 149 -4.57 7.48 -21.20
N GLN A 150 -4.98 6.28 -20.79
CA GLN A 150 -5.99 5.50 -21.54
C GLN A 150 -7.39 6.07 -21.27
N PRO A 151 -8.15 6.49 -22.30
CA PRO A 151 -9.56 6.86 -22.12
C PRO A 151 -10.32 5.65 -21.56
N LYS A 152 -11.23 5.89 -20.60
CA LYS A 152 -12.21 4.87 -20.23
C LYS A 152 -13.02 4.56 -21.49
N GLU A 153 -12.88 3.36 -22.05
CA GLU A 153 -13.82 2.84 -23.04
C GLU A 153 -15.20 2.84 -22.38
N VAL A 154 -16.04 3.76 -22.87
CA VAL A 154 -17.46 3.77 -22.56
C VAL A 154 -18.03 2.51 -23.21
N SER A 155 -18.35 1.50 -22.43
CA SER A 155 -19.16 0.37 -22.90
C SER A 155 -20.49 0.94 -23.40
N SER A 156 -20.55 1.12 -24.73
CA SER A 156 -21.79 1.38 -25.44
C SER A 156 -22.62 0.09 -25.41
N ASP A 157 -23.45 -0.02 -24.38
CA ASP A 157 -24.54 -0.99 -24.34
C ASP A 157 -25.55 -0.58 -25.41
N THR A 158 -25.37 -1.14 -26.59
CA THR A 158 -26.37 -1.04 -27.68
C THR A 158 -27.49 -2.02 -27.33
N GLY A 159 -28.45 -1.53 -26.54
CA GLY A 159 -29.76 -2.16 -26.41
C GLY A 159 -30.41 -2.29 -27.78
N SER A 160 -30.35 -3.51 -28.36
CA SER A 160 -31.15 -3.87 -29.52
C SER A 160 -32.54 -4.20 -29.08
N GLN A 161 -33.48 -3.29 -29.33
CA GLN A 161 -34.89 -3.60 -29.37
C GLN A 161 -35.17 -4.53 -30.53
N LYS A 162 -35.80 -5.65 -30.26
CA LYS A 162 -36.90 -6.21 -31.06
C LYS A 162 -37.74 -7.11 -30.19
#